data_749f3b5786a53514b4efa1fdd1e2a6c9
#
_entry.id   749f3b5786a53514b4efa1fdd1e2a6c9
#
_cell.length_a   1.000
_cell.length_b   1.000
_cell.length_c   1.000
_cell.angle_alpha   90.00
_cell.angle_beta   90.00
_cell.angle_gamma   90.00
#
_symmetry.space_group_name_H-M   'P 1'
#
loop_
_entity.id
_entity.type
_entity.pdbx_description
1 polymer ?
#
loop_
_entity_poly.entity_id
_entity_poly.type
_entity_poly.pdbx_seq_one_letter_code
_entity_poly.pdbx_strand_id
1 'polypeptide(L)'
;MLEAVSPELIRRAQDGETLVVSEIYDRYQQDVFRYMYYRVGDRQTAEDLTSEVFLRMIEKISSYEIRRTSFQAWLFQIARNLAIDFYRKQHREQSVPYHEELLITNEGVEKMVDGKFNNESLAQALRYLNESQRDVIVLRFVNEMPIAQVAQTLHKSEDSVKALQRRGLMALREMLSRSEVQYESR
;
A
#
# COMPACT_ATOMS: atom_id res chain seq x y z
N MET A 1 -14.82 -7.38 -0.47
CA MET A 1 -13.92 -8.25 -1.30
C MET A 1 -14.24 -7.96 -2.75
N LEU A 2 -13.27 -7.40 -3.50
CA LEU A 2 -13.46 -7.13 -4.93
C LEU A 2 -13.61 -8.46 -5.68
N GLU A 3 -14.57 -8.52 -6.57
CA GLU A 3 -14.73 -9.65 -7.47
C GLU A 3 -13.49 -9.74 -8.39
N ALA A 4 -12.91 -10.92 -8.50
CA ALA A 4 -11.71 -11.10 -9.30
C ALA A 4 -11.98 -10.77 -10.78
N VAL A 5 -11.04 -10.07 -11.42
CA VAL A 5 -11.11 -9.84 -12.88
C VAL A 5 -11.06 -11.18 -13.59
N SER A 6 -12.03 -11.44 -14.46
CA SER A 6 -12.09 -12.70 -15.19
C SER A 6 -10.91 -12.82 -16.17
N PRO A 7 -10.44 -14.05 -16.45
CA PRO A 7 -9.43 -14.27 -17.48
C PRO A 7 -9.82 -13.72 -18.86
N GLU A 8 -11.10 -13.72 -19.16
CA GLU A 8 -11.66 -13.19 -20.41
C GLU A 8 -11.47 -11.67 -20.49
N LEU A 9 -11.82 -10.95 -19.42
CA LEU A 9 -11.66 -9.50 -19.36
C LEU A 9 -10.18 -9.10 -19.53
N ILE A 10 -9.26 -9.87 -18.94
CA ILE A 10 -7.83 -9.62 -19.06
C ILE A 10 -7.36 -9.80 -20.51
N ARG A 11 -7.80 -10.86 -21.23
CA ARG A 11 -7.44 -11.08 -22.62
C ARG A 11 -7.91 -9.92 -23.50
N ARG A 12 -9.17 -9.49 -23.32
CA ARG A 12 -9.70 -8.33 -24.05
C ARG A 12 -8.92 -7.05 -23.79
N ALA A 13 -8.48 -6.83 -22.54
CA ALA A 13 -7.59 -5.72 -22.22
C ALA A 13 -6.21 -5.86 -22.90
N GLN A 14 -5.66 -7.09 -22.99
CA GLN A 14 -4.42 -7.38 -23.70
C GLN A 14 -4.55 -7.13 -25.22
N ASP A 15 -5.74 -7.35 -25.78
CA ASP A 15 -6.07 -7.05 -27.17
C ASP A 15 -6.32 -5.56 -27.43
N GLY A 16 -6.21 -4.72 -26.39
CA GLY A 16 -6.30 -3.25 -26.50
C GLY A 16 -7.72 -2.69 -26.46
N GLU A 17 -8.72 -3.44 -25.97
CA GLU A 17 -10.08 -2.92 -25.83
C GLU A 17 -10.16 -1.83 -24.76
N THR A 18 -10.27 -0.58 -25.17
CA THR A 18 -10.27 0.61 -24.28
C THR A 18 -11.37 0.57 -23.22
N LEU A 19 -12.56 0.11 -23.55
CA LEU A 19 -13.68 -0.02 -22.60
C LEU A 19 -13.37 -0.98 -21.46
N VAL A 20 -12.65 -2.06 -21.76
CA VAL A 20 -12.23 -3.05 -20.76
C VAL A 20 -11.14 -2.49 -19.84
N VAL A 21 -10.22 -1.71 -20.39
CA VAL A 21 -9.21 -1.01 -19.60
C VAL A 21 -9.87 -0.03 -18.62
N SER A 22 -10.91 0.70 -19.08
CA SER A 22 -11.69 1.60 -18.22
C SER A 22 -12.41 0.82 -17.10
N GLU A 23 -12.99 -0.35 -17.41
CA GLU A 23 -13.63 -1.19 -16.39
C GLU A 23 -12.63 -1.66 -15.32
N ILE A 24 -11.42 -2.03 -15.72
CA ILE A 24 -10.35 -2.41 -14.78
C ILE A 24 -9.94 -1.20 -13.93
N TYR A 25 -9.82 -0.02 -14.53
CA TYR A 25 -9.52 1.22 -13.82
C TYR A 25 -10.58 1.51 -12.76
N ASP A 26 -11.85 1.55 -13.13
CA ASP A 26 -12.96 1.85 -12.22
C ASP A 26 -13.00 0.88 -11.04
N ARG A 27 -12.67 -0.38 -11.28
CA ARG A 27 -12.66 -1.44 -10.26
C ARG A 27 -11.54 -1.28 -9.23
N TYR A 28 -10.35 -0.84 -9.64
CA TYR A 28 -9.16 -0.86 -8.78
C TYR A 28 -8.62 0.51 -8.38
N GLN A 29 -9.08 1.61 -8.99
CA GLN A 29 -8.52 2.95 -8.73
C GLN A 29 -8.53 3.34 -7.26
N GLN A 30 -9.64 3.08 -6.55
CA GLN A 30 -9.75 3.43 -5.14
C GLN A 30 -8.83 2.60 -4.26
N ASP A 31 -8.66 1.33 -4.57
CA ASP A 31 -7.78 0.43 -3.82
C ASP A 31 -6.32 0.78 -4.03
N VAL A 32 -5.93 1.08 -5.27
CA VAL A 32 -4.57 1.54 -5.60
C VAL A 32 -4.31 2.89 -4.95
N PHE A 33 -5.26 3.83 -5.01
CA PHE A 33 -5.14 5.12 -4.34
C PHE A 33 -4.97 4.96 -2.83
N ARG A 34 -5.79 4.14 -2.17
CA ARG A 34 -5.65 3.88 -0.72
C ARG A 34 -4.27 3.33 -0.39
N TYR A 35 -3.79 2.36 -1.16
CA TYR A 35 -2.45 1.82 -0.97
C TYR A 35 -1.38 2.91 -1.11
N MET A 36 -1.44 3.73 -2.18
CA MET A 36 -0.49 4.82 -2.39
C MET A 36 -0.56 5.84 -1.26
N TYR A 37 -1.76 6.27 -0.86
CA TYR A 37 -1.94 7.24 0.21
C TYR A 37 -1.31 6.79 1.54
N TYR A 38 -1.53 5.54 1.94
CA TYR A 38 -0.93 5.00 3.16
C TYR A 38 0.56 4.69 3.03
N ARG A 39 1.08 4.66 1.82
CA ARG A 39 2.53 4.55 1.56
C ARG A 39 3.22 5.91 1.62
N VAL A 40 2.72 6.92 0.92
CA VAL A 40 3.39 8.22 0.77
C VAL A 40 2.92 9.27 1.77
N GLY A 41 1.68 9.19 2.26
CA GLY A 41 1.12 10.07 3.29
C GLY A 41 0.71 11.45 2.78
N ASP A 42 0.81 11.70 1.48
CA ASP A 42 0.36 12.92 0.83
C ASP A 42 -0.65 12.59 -0.27
N ARG A 43 -1.78 13.32 -0.28
CA ARG A 43 -2.90 13.04 -1.16
C ARG A 43 -2.55 13.27 -2.63
N GLN A 44 -1.93 14.42 -2.94
CA GLN A 44 -1.60 14.77 -4.31
C GLN A 44 -0.60 13.78 -4.91
N THR A 45 0.46 13.47 -4.19
CA THR A 45 1.45 12.44 -4.58
C THR A 45 0.79 11.08 -4.78
N ALA A 46 -0.17 10.70 -3.92
CA ALA A 46 -0.88 9.45 -4.06
C ALA A 46 -1.76 9.40 -5.32
N GLU A 47 -2.42 10.50 -5.68
CA GLU A 47 -3.22 10.63 -6.91
C GLU A 47 -2.32 10.51 -8.16
N ASP A 48 -1.17 11.19 -8.17
CA ASP A 48 -0.21 11.15 -9.27
C ASP A 48 0.37 9.74 -9.45
N LEU A 49 0.80 9.10 -8.36
CA LEU A 49 1.32 7.73 -8.39
C LEU A 49 0.24 6.72 -8.78
N THR A 50 -1.02 6.93 -8.39
CA THR A 50 -2.13 6.08 -8.81
C THR A 50 -2.30 6.14 -10.32
N SER A 51 -2.28 7.32 -10.91
CA SER A 51 -2.34 7.49 -12.36
C SER A 51 -1.18 6.79 -13.07
N GLU A 52 0.03 6.92 -12.54
CA GLU A 52 1.23 6.25 -13.07
C GLU A 52 1.14 4.71 -12.98
N VAL A 53 0.51 4.16 -11.92
CA VAL A 53 0.27 2.70 -11.82
C VAL A 53 -0.56 2.20 -13.00
N PHE A 54 -1.64 2.91 -13.35
CA PHE A 54 -2.51 2.49 -14.44
C PHE A 54 -1.86 2.69 -15.81
N LEU A 55 -1.07 3.73 -16.01
CA LEU A 55 -0.26 3.88 -17.21
C LEU A 55 0.69 2.70 -17.37
N ARG A 56 1.42 2.32 -16.32
CA ARG A 56 2.30 1.15 -16.36
C ARG A 56 1.56 -0.18 -16.46
N MET A 57 0.35 -0.26 -15.92
CA MET A 57 -0.53 -1.41 -16.14
C MET A 57 -0.82 -1.58 -17.64
N ILE A 58 -1.23 -0.51 -18.33
CA ILE A 58 -1.54 -0.52 -19.76
C ILE A 58 -0.31 -0.94 -20.59
N GLU A 59 0.85 -0.37 -20.29
CA GLU A 59 2.11 -0.70 -20.97
C GLU A 59 2.52 -2.17 -20.83
N LYS A 60 2.21 -2.79 -19.67
CA LYS A 60 2.69 -4.13 -19.31
C LYS A 60 1.64 -5.22 -19.39
N ILE A 61 0.37 -4.90 -19.61
CA ILE A 61 -0.71 -5.88 -19.57
C ILE A 61 -0.56 -6.99 -20.60
N SER A 62 0.00 -6.68 -21.76
CA SER A 62 0.29 -7.66 -22.81
C SER A 62 1.27 -8.76 -22.38
N SER A 63 2.15 -8.46 -21.42
CA SER A 63 3.12 -9.40 -20.84
C SER A 63 2.61 -10.13 -19.60
N TYR A 64 1.40 -9.80 -19.10
CA TYR A 64 0.84 -10.43 -17.92
C TYR A 64 0.38 -11.86 -18.20
N GLU A 65 0.86 -12.82 -17.41
CA GLU A 65 0.51 -14.24 -17.50
C GLU A 65 -0.66 -14.58 -16.57
N ILE A 66 -1.85 -14.81 -17.14
CA ILE A 66 -3.15 -14.99 -16.42
C ILE A 66 -3.11 -16.08 -15.32
N ARG A 67 -2.25 -17.10 -15.41
CA ARG A 67 -2.24 -18.23 -14.48
C ARG A 67 -1.10 -18.19 -13.45
N ARG A 68 -0.18 -17.26 -13.59
CA ARG A 68 1.02 -17.22 -12.75
C ARG A 68 0.79 -16.49 -11.43
N THR A 69 0.05 -15.41 -11.48
CA THR A 69 -0.22 -14.54 -10.32
C THR A 69 -1.63 -13.97 -10.48
N SER A 70 -2.36 -13.72 -9.40
CA SER A 70 -3.65 -13.03 -9.52
C SER A 70 -3.43 -11.63 -10.09
N PHE A 71 -4.38 -11.15 -10.91
CA PHE A 71 -4.30 -9.82 -11.52
C PHE A 71 -4.14 -8.72 -10.44
N GLN A 72 -4.88 -8.81 -9.36
CA GLN A 72 -4.76 -7.88 -8.24
C GLN A 72 -3.33 -7.90 -7.67
N ALA A 73 -2.75 -9.06 -7.40
CA ALA A 73 -1.38 -9.13 -6.87
C ALA A 73 -0.36 -8.54 -7.85
N TRP A 74 -0.50 -8.78 -9.14
CA TRP A 74 0.35 -8.21 -10.17
C TRP A 74 0.22 -6.68 -10.26
N LEU A 75 -1.01 -6.14 -10.21
CA LEU A 75 -1.25 -4.69 -10.21
C LEU A 75 -0.62 -4.02 -8.97
N PHE A 76 -0.75 -4.64 -7.80
CA PHE A 76 -0.12 -4.14 -6.58
C PHE A 76 1.41 -4.32 -6.54
N GLN A 77 1.99 -5.23 -7.32
CA GLN A 77 3.45 -5.25 -7.55
C GLN A 77 3.90 -3.99 -8.31
N ILE A 78 3.15 -3.58 -9.34
CA ILE A 78 3.42 -2.32 -10.07
C ILE A 78 3.34 -1.14 -9.10
N ALA A 79 2.26 -1.06 -8.32
CA ALA A 79 2.05 -0.01 -7.32
C ALA A 79 3.20 0.05 -6.30
N ARG A 80 3.58 -1.10 -5.74
CA ARG A 80 4.69 -1.18 -4.78
C ARG A 80 6.01 -0.71 -5.36
N ASN A 81 6.35 -1.15 -6.56
CA ASN A 81 7.60 -0.76 -7.21
C ASN A 81 7.66 0.75 -7.44
N LEU A 82 6.55 1.36 -7.87
CA LEU A 82 6.45 2.82 -8.03
C LEU A 82 6.63 3.56 -6.71
N ALA A 83 6.01 3.09 -5.62
CA ALA A 83 6.20 3.69 -4.31
C ALA A 83 7.67 3.62 -3.85
N ILE A 84 8.36 2.50 -4.08
CA ILE A 84 9.78 2.34 -3.77
C ILE A 84 10.63 3.29 -4.62
N ASP A 85 10.37 3.38 -5.91
CA ASP A 85 11.11 4.24 -6.83
C ASP A 85 10.92 5.72 -6.46
N PHE A 86 9.71 6.11 -6.06
CA PHE A 86 9.40 7.45 -5.56
C PHE A 86 10.28 7.82 -4.35
N TYR A 87 10.36 6.95 -3.34
CA TYR A 87 11.21 7.19 -2.17
C TYR A 87 12.70 7.23 -2.52
N ARG A 88 13.17 6.34 -3.39
CA ARG A 88 14.56 6.35 -3.84
C ARG A 88 14.93 7.65 -4.56
N LYS A 89 14.00 8.21 -5.35
CA LYS A 89 14.19 9.49 -6.03
C LYS A 89 14.24 10.63 -5.02
N GLN A 90 13.28 10.69 -4.11
CA GLN A 90 13.19 11.72 -3.07
C GLN A 90 14.46 11.76 -2.18
N HIS A 91 14.97 10.60 -1.77
CA HIS A 91 16.21 10.53 -0.98
C HIS A 91 17.44 10.96 -1.76
N ARG A 92 17.54 10.70 -3.04
CA ARG A 92 18.66 11.19 -3.88
C ARG A 92 18.66 12.71 -4.02
N GLU A 93 17.49 13.31 -4.13
CA GLU A 93 17.34 14.77 -4.28
C GLU A 93 17.62 15.51 -2.96
N GLN A 94 17.38 14.88 -1.81
CA GLN A 94 17.58 15.52 -0.49
C GLN A 94 18.98 15.33 0.11
N SER A 95 19.89 14.58 -0.53
CA SER A 95 21.27 14.29 -0.03
C SER A 95 21.32 13.78 1.42
N VAL A 96 20.26 13.17 1.94
CA VAL A 96 20.17 12.64 3.30
C VAL A 96 20.46 11.14 3.26
N PRO A 97 21.37 10.61 4.13
CA PRO A 97 21.57 9.17 4.24
C PRO A 97 20.25 8.48 4.60
N TYR A 98 19.96 7.34 3.97
CA TYR A 98 18.83 6.50 4.27
C TYR A 98 18.90 6.01 5.72
N HIS A 99 18.31 6.76 6.64
CA HIS A 99 17.97 6.28 7.97
C HIS A 99 16.50 5.91 7.97
N GLU A 100 16.21 4.66 8.32
CA GLU A 100 14.87 4.09 8.51
C GLU A 100 14.08 4.77 9.66
N GLU A 101 14.69 5.73 10.33
CA GLU A 101 14.10 6.56 11.38
C GLU A 101 13.50 7.83 10.77
N LEU A 102 12.25 7.73 10.31
CA LEU A 102 11.44 8.91 10.08
C LEU A 102 11.23 9.62 11.41
N LEU A 103 11.70 10.87 11.48
CA LEU A 103 11.46 11.77 12.61
C LEU A 103 9.97 11.88 12.87
N ILE A 104 9.57 11.28 13.97
CA ILE A 104 8.21 11.29 14.49
C ILE A 104 7.98 12.67 15.10
N THR A 105 7.14 13.48 14.49
CA THR A 105 6.64 14.68 15.15
C THR A 105 5.54 14.27 16.11
N ASN A 106 5.62 14.71 17.37
CA ASN A 106 4.65 14.39 18.44
C ASN A 106 3.19 14.79 18.11
N GLU A 107 2.98 15.75 17.18
CA GLU A 107 1.65 16.23 16.80
C GLU A 107 0.72 15.14 16.20
N GLY A 108 1.29 14.10 15.61
CA GLY A 108 0.50 13.00 15.04
C GLY A 108 -0.09 12.05 16.07
N VAL A 109 0.56 11.93 17.22
CA VAL A 109 0.16 11.00 18.29
C VAL A 109 -1.02 11.56 19.10
N GLU A 110 -1.07 12.88 19.32
CA GLU A 110 -2.15 13.53 20.07
C GLU A 110 -3.53 13.40 19.38
N LYS A 111 -3.57 13.45 18.04
CA LYS A 111 -4.82 13.30 17.28
C LYS A 111 -5.38 11.87 17.28
N MET A 112 -4.60 10.86 17.66
CA MET A 112 -5.02 9.46 17.70
C MET A 112 -5.79 9.12 18.98
N VAL A 113 -5.53 9.84 20.07
CA VAL A 113 -6.13 9.58 21.40
C VAL A 113 -7.58 10.03 21.49
N ASP A 114 -7.99 11.04 20.71
CA ASP A 114 -9.36 11.58 20.71
C ASP A 114 -10.44 10.66 20.09
N GLY A 115 -10.12 9.40 19.81
CA GLY A 115 -11.10 8.40 19.33
C GLY A 115 -11.67 8.65 17.94
N LYS A 116 -11.24 9.68 17.24
CA LYS A 116 -11.57 9.96 15.84
C LYS A 116 -10.49 9.39 14.94
N PHE A 117 -10.47 8.07 14.78
CA PHE A 117 -9.67 7.43 13.73
C PHE A 117 -10.11 7.97 12.37
N ASN A 118 -9.41 8.97 11.87
CA ASN A 118 -9.52 9.40 10.50
C ASN A 118 -8.37 8.78 9.67
N ASN A 119 -8.49 8.86 8.35
CA ASN A 119 -7.48 8.33 7.43
C ASN A 119 -6.08 8.90 7.68
N GLU A 120 -6.00 10.11 8.18
CA GLU A 120 -4.76 10.83 8.45
C GLU A 120 -4.03 10.26 9.69
N SER A 121 -4.76 9.99 10.76
CA SER A 121 -4.22 9.34 11.96
C SER A 121 -3.70 7.93 11.67
N LEU A 122 -4.42 7.17 10.83
CA LEU A 122 -3.96 5.86 10.39
C LEU A 122 -2.70 5.96 9.52
N ALA A 123 -2.65 6.91 8.59
CA ALA A 123 -1.46 7.13 7.75
C ALA A 123 -0.23 7.49 8.59
N GLN A 124 -0.41 8.31 9.63
CA GLN A 124 0.65 8.64 10.57
C GLN A 124 1.11 7.41 11.36
N ALA A 125 0.18 6.61 11.91
CA ALA A 125 0.51 5.38 12.63
C ALA A 125 1.33 4.41 11.78
N LEU A 126 0.94 4.25 10.52
CA LEU A 126 1.62 3.35 9.61
C LEU A 126 3.07 3.76 9.30
N ARG A 127 3.43 5.04 9.48
CA ARG A 127 4.82 5.52 9.34
C ARG A 127 5.76 4.95 10.39
N TYR A 128 5.26 4.50 11.55
CA TYR A 128 6.06 3.83 12.58
C TYR A 128 6.50 2.42 12.18
N LEU A 129 5.87 1.84 11.19
CA LEU A 129 6.21 0.52 10.69
C LEU A 129 7.35 0.60 9.69
N ASN A 130 8.25 -0.39 9.71
CA ASN A 130 9.19 -0.54 8.62
C ASN A 130 8.43 -0.86 7.31
N GLU A 131 9.11 -0.68 6.19
CA GLU A 131 8.50 -0.81 4.86
C GLU A 131 7.76 -2.14 4.66
N SER A 132 8.39 -3.26 5.00
CA SER A 132 7.78 -4.58 4.83
C SER A 132 6.57 -4.83 5.74
N GLN A 133 6.59 -4.33 6.96
CA GLN A 133 5.45 -4.40 7.88
C GLN A 133 4.30 -3.53 7.38
N ARG A 134 4.60 -2.30 6.95
CA ARG A 134 3.62 -1.37 6.39
C ARG A 134 2.95 -1.95 5.16
N ASP A 135 3.70 -2.49 4.20
CA ASP A 135 3.15 -3.14 3.02
C ASP A 135 2.15 -4.24 3.41
N VAL A 136 2.55 -5.13 4.32
CA VAL A 136 1.68 -6.22 4.76
C VAL A 136 0.41 -5.68 5.43
N ILE A 137 0.52 -4.71 6.34
CA ILE A 137 -0.64 -4.17 7.06
C ILE A 137 -1.59 -3.46 6.11
N VAL A 138 -1.09 -2.62 5.20
CA VAL A 138 -1.93 -1.92 4.23
C VAL A 138 -2.62 -2.89 3.28
N LEU A 139 -1.88 -3.83 2.67
CA LEU A 139 -2.47 -4.80 1.74
C LEU A 139 -3.51 -5.71 2.43
N ARG A 140 -3.25 -6.13 3.68
CA ARG A 140 -4.15 -7.04 4.41
C ARG A 140 -5.40 -6.37 4.97
N PHE A 141 -5.28 -5.18 5.55
CA PHE A 141 -6.34 -4.57 6.35
C PHE A 141 -6.99 -3.35 5.69
N VAL A 142 -6.28 -2.64 4.83
CA VAL A 142 -6.85 -1.51 4.08
C VAL A 142 -7.38 -1.98 2.72
N ASN A 143 -6.64 -2.85 2.04
CA ASN A 143 -7.01 -3.41 0.73
C ASN A 143 -7.66 -4.80 0.83
N GLU A 144 -7.82 -5.35 2.01
CA GLU A 144 -8.51 -6.62 2.30
C GLU A 144 -7.99 -7.82 1.49
N MET A 145 -6.75 -7.79 1.05
CA MET A 145 -6.16 -8.84 0.23
C MET A 145 -5.93 -10.12 1.04
N PRO A 146 -6.26 -11.31 0.50
CA PRO A 146 -5.91 -12.59 1.10
C PRO A 146 -4.40 -12.75 1.29
N ILE A 147 -3.98 -13.50 2.33
CA ILE A 147 -2.55 -13.73 2.62
C ILE A 147 -1.79 -14.25 1.41
N ALA A 148 -2.37 -15.19 0.67
CA ALA A 148 -1.76 -15.75 -0.54
C ALA A 148 -1.48 -14.68 -1.60
N GLN A 149 -2.39 -13.74 -1.81
CA GLN A 149 -2.18 -12.64 -2.76
C GLN A 149 -1.13 -11.64 -2.27
N VAL A 150 -1.11 -11.33 -0.97
CA VAL A 150 -0.06 -10.49 -0.38
C VAL A 150 1.31 -11.15 -0.52
N ALA A 151 1.40 -12.46 -0.30
CA ALA A 151 2.62 -13.23 -0.51
C ALA A 151 3.11 -13.13 -1.96
N GLN A 152 2.20 -13.26 -2.94
CA GLN A 152 2.50 -13.05 -4.36
C GLN A 152 2.97 -11.63 -4.64
N THR A 153 2.26 -10.61 -4.13
CA THR A 153 2.58 -9.19 -4.32
C THR A 153 3.99 -8.85 -3.80
N LEU A 154 4.35 -9.41 -2.65
CA LEU A 154 5.60 -9.09 -1.96
C LEU A 154 6.75 -10.05 -2.29
N HIS A 155 6.51 -11.06 -3.13
CA HIS A 155 7.46 -12.15 -3.41
C HIS A 155 7.97 -12.82 -2.15
N LYS A 156 7.07 -13.10 -1.20
CA LYS A 156 7.36 -13.74 0.09
C LYS A 156 6.54 -15.03 0.27
N SER A 157 6.96 -15.88 1.20
CA SER A 157 6.11 -16.98 1.65
C SER A 157 4.95 -16.48 2.51
N GLU A 158 3.84 -17.21 2.56
CA GLU A 158 2.71 -16.87 3.42
C GLU A 158 3.11 -16.81 4.91
N ASP A 159 4.01 -17.66 5.35
CA ASP A 159 4.52 -17.66 6.74
C ASP A 159 5.34 -16.40 7.04
N SER A 160 6.12 -15.92 6.07
CA SER A 160 6.81 -14.61 6.17
C SER A 160 5.80 -13.47 6.27
N VAL A 161 4.73 -13.50 5.48
CA VAL A 161 3.65 -12.50 5.55
C VAL A 161 2.96 -12.52 6.91
N LYS A 162 2.60 -13.70 7.44
CA LYS A 162 2.00 -13.86 8.78
C LYS A 162 2.92 -13.32 9.87
N ALA A 163 4.23 -13.59 9.78
CA ALA A 163 5.22 -13.10 10.74
C ALA A 163 5.36 -11.56 10.68
N LEU A 164 5.37 -10.97 9.48
CA LEU A 164 5.39 -9.52 9.29
C LEU A 164 4.11 -8.87 9.80
N GLN A 165 2.94 -9.45 9.51
CA GLN A 165 1.66 -9.01 10.01
C GLN A 165 1.64 -8.95 11.55
N ARG A 166 2.05 -10.05 12.20
CA ARG A 166 2.10 -10.10 13.68
C ARG A 166 3.02 -9.00 14.25
N ARG A 167 4.24 -8.86 13.69
CA ARG A 167 5.19 -7.83 14.16
C ARG A 167 4.67 -6.42 13.92
N GLY A 168 4.04 -6.14 12.77
CA GLY A 168 3.44 -4.85 12.46
C GLY A 168 2.30 -4.50 13.43
N LEU A 169 1.39 -5.44 13.71
CA LEU A 169 0.31 -5.23 14.67
C LEU A 169 0.82 -5.02 16.11
N MET A 170 1.87 -5.74 16.51
CA MET A 170 2.51 -5.53 17.82
C MET A 170 3.14 -4.13 17.93
N ALA A 171 3.86 -3.69 16.90
CA ALA A 171 4.46 -2.36 16.86
C ALA A 171 3.40 -1.24 16.94
N LEU A 172 2.30 -1.37 16.19
CA LEU A 172 1.18 -0.42 16.27
C LEU A 172 0.53 -0.41 17.66
N ARG A 173 0.32 -1.58 18.26
CA ARG A 173 -0.23 -1.68 19.62
C ARG A 173 0.67 -1.00 20.64
N GLU A 174 1.98 -1.25 20.58
CA GLU A 174 2.95 -0.63 21.51
C GLU A 174 2.96 0.90 21.38
N MET A 175 2.89 1.40 20.15
CA MET A 175 2.81 2.83 19.89
C MET A 175 1.53 3.44 20.51
N LEU A 176 0.36 2.83 20.29
CA LEU A 176 -0.91 3.30 20.83
C LEU A 176 -0.93 3.29 22.36
N SER A 177 -0.41 2.22 23.00
CA SER A 177 -0.33 2.14 24.46
C SER A 177 0.58 3.22 25.07
N ARG A 178 1.67 3.60 24.40
CA ARG A 178 2.54 4.69 24.86
C ARG A 178 1.86 6.06 24.79
N SER A 179 1.02 6.28 23.79
CA SER A 179 0.26 7.53 23.66
C SER A 179 -0.81 7.68 24.75
N GLU A 180 -1.48 6.59 25.14
CA GLU A 180 -2.49 6.60 26.24
C GLU A 180 -1.85 6.94 27.59
N VAL A 181 -0.68 6.37 27.91
CA VAL A 181 0.02 6.63 29.18
C VAL A 181 0.50 8.08 29.31
N GLN A 182 0.85 8.72 28.19
CA GLN A 182 1.27 10.13 28.20
C GLN A 182 0.11 11.11 28.41
N TYR A 183 -1.12 10.71 28.10
CA TYR A 183 -2.33 11.51 28.27
C TYR A 183 -2.85 11.49 29.71
N GLU A 184 -2.73 10.35 30.40
CA GLU A 184 -3.13 10.21 31.80
C GLU A 184 -2.17 10.90 32.78
N SER A 185 -1.00 11.34 32.32
CA SER A 185 0.05 11.97 33.15
C SER A 185 0.05 13.50 33.10
N ARG A 186 -0.95 14.12 32.44
CA ARG A 186 -1.18 15.57 32.35
C ARG A 186 -2.43 16.01 33.07
#